data_5dcda37a09762f788933de462ea52813
#
_entry.id   5dcda37a09762f788933de462ea52813
#
_cell.length_a   1.000
_cell.length_b   1.000
_cell.length_c   1.000
_cell.angle_alpha   90.00
_cell.angle_beta   90.00
_cell.angle_gamma   90.00
#
_symmetry.space_group_name_H-M   'P 1'
#
loop_
_entity.id
_entity.type
_entity.pdbx_description
1 polymer ?
#
loop_
_entity_poly.entity_id
_entity_poly.type
_entity_poly.pdbx_seq_one_letter_code
_entity_poly.pdbx_strand_id
1 'polypeptide(L)'
;MPASPEPSAPPEPSAPPEPPWALLAELTHACPLRCGYCSNPVRLISRSVELTSGEWAEVFRSAGELGVVQTHLSGGEPLLRRDLPELVAAADRAGLHTQLVTSGVGLGERRLAGLVGAGLRGVQLSVQHAEPTAAERIAGARSFAAKERAARLIRATGLPFGLNVVLHRGNLDAVDDLIALGVSWGADRIELANTQYHGWAARNRAALLPLPGQVERARATVLRWRERLDEPELIWVAPDLLTGTAKPCMGGWGRISLTVTPDGTVLPCPAAATLPGLDPPNVRERELAWIWRESKAFNAYRGESWMREPCRGCALRTTDFGGCRCQAYALTGDARNTDPACRHAPAHHLVPLRRTSAAAAHREGGP
;
A
#
# COMPACT_ATOMS: atom_id res chain seq x y z
N MET A 1 49.56 -26.05 -27.20
CA MET A 1 48.14 -26.10 -26.86
C MET A 1 47.89 -25.10 -25.73
N PRO A 2 47.05 -24.10 -25.88
CA PRO A 2 46.73 -23.20 -24.78
C PRO A 2 45.86 -23.91 -23.74
N ALA A 3 46.18 -23.71 -22.47
CA ALA A 3 45.44 -24.25 -21.33
C ALA A 3 43.99 -23.72 -21.32
N SER A 4 43.02 -24.61 -21.08
CA SER A 4 41.65 -24.26 -20.88
C SER A 4 41.49 -23.34 -19.66
N PRO A 5 40.64 -22.30 -19.69
CA PRO A 5 40.42 -21.47 -18.52
C PRO A 5 39.77 -22.29 -17.41
N GLU A 6 40.29 -22.15 -16.19
CA GLU A 6 39.72 -22.74 -14.99
C GLU A 6 38.28 -22.25 -14.80
N PRO A 7 37.35 -23.11 -14.33
CA PRO A 7 35.98 -22.68 -14.04
C PRO A 7 36.03 -21.63 -12.93
N SER A 8 35.43 -20.47 -13.20
CA SER A 8 35.23 -19.38 -12.22
C SER A 8 34.57 -19.95 -10.97
N ALA A 9 35.11 -19.62 -9.81
CA ALA A 9 34.52 -19.97 -8.51
C ALA A 9 33.04 -19.58 -8.46
N PRO A 10 32.18 -20.39 -7.83
CA PRO A 10 30.78 -20.01 -7.64
C PRO A 10 30.71 -18.67 -6.89
N PRO A 11 29.74 -17.78 -7.24
CA PRO A 11 29.61 -16.51 -6.55
C PRO A 11 29.42 -16.78 -5.05
N GLU A 12 30.12 -16.02 -4.22
CA GLU A 12 29.96 -16.07 -2.77
C GLU A 12 28.49 -15.88 -2.41
N PRO A 13 27.98 -16.64 -1.41
CA PRO A 13 26.60 -16.46 -0.97
C PRO A 13 26.39 -15.00 -0.55
N SER A 14 25.48 -14.30 -1.23
CA SER A 14 25.11 -12.94 -0.86
C SER A 14 24.68 -12.93 0.62
N ALA A 15 25.10 -11.91 1.38
CA ALA A 15 24.67 -11.74 2.76
C ALA A 15 23.14 -11.88 2.89
N PRO A 16 22.64 -12.48 3.98
CA PRO A 16 21.21 -12.65 4.18
C PRO A 16 20.52 -11.27 4.10
N PRO A 17 19.30 -11.20 3.54
CA PRO A 17 18.58 -9.93 3.44
C PRO A 17 18.32 -9.36 4.84
N GLU A 18 18.47 -8.05 4.96
CA GLU A 18 18.12 -7.32 6.20
C GLU A 18 16.67 -7.63 6.62
N PRO A 19 16.37 -7.63 7.92
CA PRO A 19 15.00 -7.81 8.41
C PRO A 19 14.04 -6.77 7.82
N PRO A 20 12.78 -7.13 7.58
CA PRO A 20 11.76 -6.16 7.17
C PRO A 20 11.41 -5.22 8.33
N TRP A 21 11.15 -3.96 8.04
CA TRP A 21 10.76 -2.97 9.06
C TRP A 21 9.27 -3.02 9.36
N ALA A 22 8.45 -3.36 8.36
CA ALA A 22 7.00 -3.26 8.47
C ALA A 22 6.27 -4.49 7.93
N LEU A 23 5.17 -4.82 8.62
CA LEU A 23 4.17 -5.78 8.18
C LEU A 23 2.87 -5.05 7.82
N LEU A 24 2.39 -5.23 6.58
CA LEU A 24 1.00 -4.92 6.25
C LEU A 24 0.16 -6.18 6.47
N ALA A 25 -0.68 -6.17 7.49
CA ALA A 25 -1.61 -7.25 7.81
C ALA A 25 -2.98 -6.95 7.19
N GLU A 26 -3.30 -7.58 6.06
CA GLU A 26 -4.63 -7.49 5.46
C GLU A 26 -5.56 -8.48 6.17
N LEU A 27 -6.24 -8.03 7.23
CA LEU A 27 -7.00 -8.91 8.14
C LEU A 27 -8.24 -9.53 7.50
N THR A 28 -8.83 -8.84 6.52
CA THR A 28 -10.03 -9.28 5.79
C THR A 28 -10.13 -8.52 4.47
N HIS A 29 -10.74 -9.12 3.45
CA HIS A 29 -11.10 -8.39 2.23
C HIS A 29 -12.52 -7.80 2.27
N ALA A 30 -13.32 -8.14 3.28
CA ALA A 30 -14.65 -7.55 3.46
C ALA A 30 -14.53 -6.04 3.75
N CYS A 31 -15.39 -5.24 3.12
CA CYS A 31 -15.40 -3.78 3.30
C CYS A 31 -16.80 -3.24 3.07
N PRO A 32 -17.31 -2.29 3.90
CA PRO A 32 -18.60 -1.67 3.69
C PRO A 32 -18.58 -0.64 2.55
N LEU A 33 -17.39 -0.26 2.08
CA LEU A 33 -17.22 0.69 0.97
C LEU A 33 -17.00 -0.02 -0.35
N ARG A 34 -17.25 0.69 -1.47
CA ARG A 34 -17.10 0.20 -2.84
C ARG A 34 -16.31 1.19 -3.70
N CYS A 35 -15.20 1.67 -3.17
CA CYS A 35 -14.37 2.68 -3.82
C CYS A 35 -13.88 2.21 -5.19
N GLY A 36 -14.15 2.98 -6.24
CA GLY A 36 -13.71 2.66 -7.60
C GLY A 36 -12.18 2.68 -7.78
N TYR A 37 -11.45 3.35 -6.89
CA TYR A 37 -9.99 3.40 -6.87
C TYR A 37 -9.34 2.31 -6.00
N CYS A 38 -10.12 1.35 -5.44
CA CYS A 38 -9.60 0.31 -4.56
C CYS A 38 -8.56 -0.55 -5.28
N SER A 39 -7.39 -0.71 -4.66
CA SER A 39 -6.30 -1.56 -5.20
C SER A 39 -6.42 -3.04 -4.80
N ASN A 40 -7.33 -3.38 -3.88
CA ASN A 40 -7.57 -4.78 -3.52
C ASN A 40 -7.98 -5.60 -4.74
N PRO A 41 -7.68 -6.92 -4.75
CA PRO A 41 -8.03 -7.81 -5.85
C PRO A 41 -9.52 -7.72 -6.21
N VAL A 42 -9.83 -7.86 -7.50
CA VAL A 42 -11.22 -7.91 -7.95
C VAL A 42 -11.94 -9.13 -7.40
N ARG A 43 -11.26 -10.27 -7.36
CA ARG A 43 -11.73 -11.48 -6.67
C ARG A 43 -11.26 -11.43 -5.23
N LEU A 44 -12.18 -11.19 -4.32
CA LEU A 44 -11.90 -11.10 -2.89
C LEU A 44 -11.75 -12.50 -2.28
N ILE A 45 -10.89 -12.60 -1.27
CA ILE A 45 -10.75 -13.80 -0.44
C ILE A 45 -12.01 -13.95 0.41
N SER A 46 -12.57 -15.18 0.44
CA SER A 46 -13.74 -15.50 1.26
C SER A 46 -13.38 -15.48 2.75
N ARG A 47 -14.30 -15.01 3.59
CA ARG A 47 -14.15 -15.06 5.05
C ARG A 47 -13.92 -16.47 5.61
N SER A 48 -14.40 -17.50 4.91
CA SER A 48 -14.25 -18.90 5.35
C SER A 48 -12.82 -19.42 5.32
N VAL A 49 -11.92 -18.75 4.59
CA VAL A 49 -10.50 -19.12 4.48
C VAL A 49 -9.56 -18.10 5.12
N GLU A 50 -10.12 -17.04 5.71
CA GLU A 50 -9.31 -16.03 6.43
C GLU A 50 -8.60 -16.68 7.62
N LEU A 51 -7.42 -16.14 7.95
CA LEU A 51 -6.66 -16.54 9.12
C LEU A 51 -7.49 -16.29 10.41
N THR A 52 -7.47 -17.26 11.30
CA THR A 52 -8.02 -17.17 12.64
C THR A 52 -7.22 -16.21 13.51
N SER A 53 -7.76 -15.83 14.70
CA SER A 53 -7.03 -15.02 15.69
C SER A 53 -5.73 -15.70 16.13
N GLY A 54 -5.73 -17.02 16.28
CA GLY A 54 -4.54 -17.79 16.65
C GLY A 54 -3.46 -17.79 15.58
N GLU A 55 -3.84 -17.97 14.30
CA GLU A 55 -2.91 -17.91 13.16
C GLU A 55 -2.32 -16.50 13.00
N TRP A 56 -3.12 -15.45 13.16
CA TRP A 56 -2.61 -14.08 13.16
C TRP A 56 -1.66 -13.80 14.34
N ALA A 57 -1.97 -14.33 15.55
CA ALA A 57 -1.07 -14.18 16.69
C ALA A 57 0.31 -14.80 16.40
N GLU A 58 0.34 -15.95 15.71
CA GLU A 58 1.59 -16.59 15.28
C GLU A 58 2.33 -15.76 14.21
N VAL A 59 1.59 -15.17 13.26
CA VAL A 59 2.17 -14.24 12.27
C VAL A 59 2.83 -13.05 12.95
N PHE A 60 2.17 -12.41 13.93
CA PHE A 60 2.72 -11.27 14.65
C PHE A 60 3.95 -11.67 15.48
N ARG A 61 3.90 -12.80 16.20
CA ARG A 61 5.04 -13.32 16.94
C ARG A 61 6.24 -13.54 16.03
N SER A 62 6.05 -14.25 14.92
CA SER A 62 7.09 -14.54 13.94
C SER A 62 7.62 -13.27 13.27
N ALA A 63 6.76 -12.25 13.05
CA ALA A 63 7.18 -10.96 12.51
C ALA A 63 8.08 -10.20 13.50
N GLY A 64 7.73 -10.17 14.80
CA GLY A 64 8.57 -9.57 15.84
C GLY A 64 9.91 -10.26 15.95
N GLU A 65 9.95 -11.60 15.94
CA GLU A 65 11.19 -12.39 15.96
C GLU A 65 12.05 -12.16 14.71
N LEU A 66 11.42 -11.89 13.56
CA LEU A 66 12.13 -11.56 12.32
C LEU A 66 12.74 -10.15 12.35
N GLY A 67 12.34 -9.29 13.29
CA GLY A 67 12.83 -7.92 13.43
C GLY A 67 11.87 -6.84 12.87
N VAL A 68 10.63 -7.20 12.55
CA VAL A 68 9.60 -6.21 12.21
C VAL A 68 9.33 -5.32 13.40
N VAL A 69 9.31 -3.99 13.19
CA VAL A 69 9.09 -3.01 14.27
C VAL A 69 7.69 -2.44 14.28
N GLN A 70 6.97 -2.49 13.16
CA GLN A 70 5.60 -1.96 13.07
C GLN A 70 4.68 -2.83 12.23
N THR A 71 3.39 -2.82 12.59
CA THR A 71 2.35 -3.46 11.79
C THR A 71 1.20 -2.52 11.50
N HIS A 72 0.73 -2.56 10.25
CA HIS A 72 -0.47 -1.85 9.82
C HIS A 72 -1.60 -2.87 9.69
N LEU A 73 -2.57 -2.82 10.59
CA LEU A 73 -3.78 -3.62 10.53
C LEU A 73 -4.74 -3.00 9.52
N SER A 74 -4.90 -3.66 8.39
CA SER A 74 -5.58 -3.15 7.19
C SER A 74 -6.41 -4.24 6.51
N GLY A 75 -6.58 -4.12 5.19
CA GLY A 75 -7.30 -5.06 4.33
C GLY A 75 -8.43 -4.40 3.57
N GLY A 76 -9.66 -4.91 3.65
CA GLY A 76 -10.86 -4.20 3.26
C GLY A 76 -11.22 -3.17 4.34
N GLU A 77 -11.88 -3.64 5.42
CA GLU A 77 -12.14 -2.84 6.61
C GLU A 77 -11.90 -3.71 7.87
N PRO A 78 -10.80 -3.47 8.60
CA PRO A 78 -10.45 -4.28 9.77
C PRO A 78 -11.50 -4.20 10.90
N LEU A 79 -12.26 -3.12 10.97
CA LEU A 79 -13.37 -2.99 11.94
C LEU A 79 -14.51 -4.01 11.70
N LEU A 80 -14.55 -4.73 10.60
CA LEU A 80 -15.50 -5.82 10.40
C LEU A 80 -15.10 -7.12 11.11
N ARG A 81 -13.87 -7.23 11.57
CA ARG A 81 -13.43 -8.35 12.41
C ARG A 81 -13.85 -8.14 13.85
N ARG A 82 -14.57 -9.10 14.43
CA ARG A 82 -15.03 -9.03 15.82
C ARG A 82 -13.87 -9.20 16.80
N ASP A 83 -12.89 -10.00 16.44
CA ASP A 83 -11.67 -10.33 17.18
C ASP A 83 -10.54 -9.29 17.03
N LEU A 84 -10.80 -8.14 16.39
CA LEU A 84 -9.79 -7.09 16.21
C LEU A 84 -9.05 -6.67 17.49
N PRO A 85 -9.71 -6.53 18.67
CA PRO A 85 -8.99 -6.24 19.92
C PRO A 85 -7.98 -7.33 20.31
N GLU A 86 -8.30 -8.60 20.07
CA GLU A 86 -7.40 -9.75 20.32
C GLU A 86 -6.18 -9.68 19.39
N LEU A 87 -6.39 -9.30 18.12
CA LEU A 87 -5.32 -9.12 17.13
C LEU A 87 -4.39 -7.96 17.48
N VAL A 88 -4.95 -6.83 17.94
CA VAL A 88 -4.16 -5.69 18.44
C VAL A 88 -3.31 -6.12 19.63
N ALA A 89 -3.92 -6.83 20.61
CA ALA A 89 -3.20 -7.31 21.78
C ALA A 89 -2.10 -8.33 21.42
N ALA A 90 -2.32 -9.17 20.41
CA ALA A 90 -1.31 -10.12 19.95
C ALA A 90 -0.12 -9.40 19.28
N ALA A 91 -0.38 -8.37 18.47
CA ALA A 91 0.65 -7.56 17.85
C ALA A 91 1.45 -6.74 18.87
N ASP A 92 0.78 -6.15 19.86
CA ASP A 92 1.43 -5.42 20.97
C ASP A 92 2.34 -6.34 21.81
N ARG A 93 1.86 -7.55 22.17
CA ARG A 93 2.69 -8.57 22.85
C ARG A 93 3.90 -9.03 22.05
N ALA A 94 3.80 -9.01 20.72
CA ALA A 94 4.93 -9.29 19.82
C ALA A 94 5.92 -8.12 19.69
N GLY A 95 5.70 -7.00 20.40
CA GLY A 95 6.55 -5.81 20.38
C GLY A 95 6.35 -4.94 19.13
N LEU A 96 5.27 -5.14 18.35
CA LEU A 96 5.02 -4.39 17.13
C LEU A 96 4.31 -3.06 17.45
N HIS A 97 4.82 -1.95 16.90
CA HIS A 97 4.08 -0.69 16.89
C HIS A 97 2.85 -0.84 15.99
N THR A 98 1.67 -0.93 16.61
CA THR A 98 0.44 -1.32 15.92
C THR A 98 -0.37 -0.10 15.47
N GLN A 99 -0.59 0.05 14.18
CA GLN A 99 -1.41 1.10 13.58
C GLN A 99 -2.64 0.50 12.91
N LEU A 100 -3.81 1.10 13.14
CA LEU A 100 -5.06 0.74 12.47
C LEU A 100 -5.26 1.61 11.23
N VAL A 101 -5.43 0.98 10.05
CA VAL A 101 -5.80 1.65 8.79
C VAL A 101 -7.27 1.35 8.52
N THR A 102 -8.13 2.36 8.59
CA THR A 102 -9.58 2.16 8.56
C THR A 102 -10.33 3.24 7.77
N SER A 103 -11.50 2.90 7.30
CA SER A 103 -12.48 3.87 6.80
C SER A 103 -13.21 4.62 7.92
N GLY A 104 -13.10 4.17 9.16
CA GLY A 104 -13.83 4.72 10.31
C GLY A 104 -15.30 4.28 10.41
N VAL A 105 -15.82 3.58 9.39
CA VAL A 105 -17.20 3.08 9.41
C VAL A 105 -17.34 1.96 10.46
N GLY A 106 -18.20 2.17 11.45
CA GLY A 106 -18.39 1.25 12.56
C GLY A 106 -17.44 1.48 13.75
N LEU A 107 -16.61 2.53 13.73
CA LEU A 107 -15.81 2.93 14.88
C LEU A 107 -16.69 3.71 15.88
N GLY A 108 -16.93 3.11 17.05
CA GLY A 108 -17.61 3.73 18.18
C GLY A 108 -16.67 3.90 19.37
N GLU A 109 -17.06 4.71 20.34
CA GLU A 109 -16.27 5.06 21.52
C GLU A 109 -15.78 3.83 22.30
N ARG A 110 -16.72 2.92 22.68
CA ARG A 110 -16.37 1.68 23.39
C ARG A 110 -15.37 0.83 22.61
N ARG A 111 -15.56 0.72 21.30
CA ARG A 111 -14.68 -0.07 20.45
C ARG A 111 -13.28 0.51 20.36
N LEU A 112 -13.19 1.82 20.18
CA LEU A 112 -11.89 2.51 20.14
C LEU A 112 -11.18 2.40 21.49
N ALA A 113 -11.89 2.62 22.61
CA ALA A 113 -11.34 2.44 23.94
C ALA A 113 -10.80 1.00 24.17
N GLY A 114 -11.53 -0.01 23.68
CA GLY A 114 -11.07 -1.40 23.72
C GLY A 114 -9.80 -1.65 22.90
N LEU A 115 -9.67 -1.03 21.71
CA LEU A 115 -8.47 -1.13 20.88
C LEU A 115 -7.27 -0.41 21.52
N VAL A 116 -7.48 0.78 22.10
CA VAL A 116 -6.45 1.52 22.85
C VAL A 116 -5.97 0.69 24.05
N GLY A 117 -6.89 0.14 24.82
CA GLY A 117 -6.58 -0.74 25.95
C GLY A 117 -5.86 -2.03 25.54
N ALA A 118 -6.05 -2.50 24.32
CA ALA A 118 -5.37 -3.65 23.75
C ALA A 118 -3.95 -3.34 23.22
N GLY A 119 -3.53 -2.07 23.19
CA GLY A 119 -2.19 -1.67 22.75
C GLY A 119 -2.13 -0.99 21.37
N LEU A 120 -3.27 -0.50 20.84
CA LEU A 120 -3.25 0.30 19.60
C LEU A 120 -2.42 1.58 19.80
N ARG A 121 -1.52 1.88 18.85
CA ARG A 121 -0.56 3.00 18.95
C ARG A 121 -0.84 4.15 17.99
N GLY A 122 -1.72 3.97 16.99
CA GLY A 122 -2.07 5.03 16.05
C GLY A 122 -3.21 4.61 15.14
N VAL A 123 -3.86 5.59 14.51
CA VAL A 123 -4.95 5.36 13.56
C VAL A 123 -4.72 6.18 12.30
N GLN A 124 -4.83 5.53 11.15
CA GLN A 124 -4.91 6.19 9.85
C GLN A 124 -6.33 6.08 9.33
N LEU A 125 -7.00 7.21 9.16
CA LEU A 125 -8.38 7.32 8.67
C LEU A 125 -8.38 7.66 7.18
N SER A 126 -9.09 6.87 6.37
CA SER A 126 -9.21 7.10 4.93
C SER A 126 -10.38 8.03 4.60
N VAL A 127 -10.11 9.10 3.84
CA VAL A 127 -11.11 10.05 3.34
C VAL A 127 -11.01 10.17 1.82
N GLN A 128 -12.14 10.40 1.15
CA GLN A 128 -12.20 10.42 -0.32
C GLN A 128 -12.32 11.84 -0.89
N HIS A 129 -12.99 12.73 -0.18
CA HIS A 129 -13.22 14.11 -0.58
C HIS A 129 -13.62 14.94 0.66
N ALA A 130 -13.43 16.26 0.62
CA ALA A 130 -13.85 17.15 1.71
C ALA A 130 -15.37 17.43 1.68
N GLU A 131 -15.98 17.41 0.49
CA GLU A 131 -17.43 17.57 0.33
C GLU A 131 -18.13 16.21 0.52
N PRO A 132 -19.16 16.12 1.43
CA PRO A 132 -19.80 14.86 1.80
C PRO A 132 -20.37 14.07 0.62
N THR A 133 -21.11 14.70 -0.28
CA THR A 133 -21.75 14.02 -1.42
C THR A 133 -20.70 13.45 -2.40
N ALA A 134 -19.64 14.22 -2.65
CA ALA A 134 -18.53 13.75 -3.49
C ALA A 134 -17.77 12.59 -2.82
N ALA A 135 -17.51 12.68 -1.51
CA ALA A 135 -16.87 11.62 -0.74
C ALA A 135 -17.68 10.31 -0.80
N GLU A 136 -18.99 10.38 -0.59
CA GLU A 136 -19.90 9.24 -0.62
C GLU A 136 -20.04 8.63 -2.01
N ARG A 137 -20.07 9.46 -3.05
CA ARG A 137 -20.04 9.00 -4.44
C ARG A 137 -18.76 8.24 -4.76
N ILE A 138 -17.60 8.73 -4.33
CA ILE A 138 -16.31 8.06 -4.55
C ILE A 138 -16.22 6.77 -3.73
N ALA A 139 -16.70 6.79 -2.49
CA ALA A 139 -16.72 5.64 -1.59
C ALA A 139 -17.73 4.56 -1.99
N GLY A 140 -18.75 4.92 -2.80
CA GLY A 140 -19.86 4.05 -3.16
C GLY A 140 -20.76 3.68 -1.98
N ALA A 141 -20.75 4.49 -0.91
CA ALA A 141 -21.54 4.28 0.32
C ALA A 141 -21.69 5.57 1.12
N ARG A 142 -22.78 5.70 1.87
CA ARG A 142 -22.96 6.79 2.83
C ARG A 142 -22.02 6.57 4.01
N SER A 143 -20.97 7.36 4.11
CA SER A 143 -19.90 7.13 5.09
C SER A 143 -19.29 8.39 5.68
N PHE A 144 -19.53 9.58 5.10
CA PHE A 144 -18.83 10.80 5.51
C PHE A 144 -19.09 11.16 6.98
N ALA A 145 -20.35 11.17 7.43
CA ALA A 145 -20.70 11.47 8.82
C ALA A 145 -20.09 10.44 9.82
N ALA A 146 -19.92 9.17 9.41
CA ALA A 146 -19.25 8.17 10.24
C ALA A 146 -17.74 8.47 10.38
N LYS A 147 -17.09 8.90 9.29
CA LYS A 147 -15.67 9.30 9.28
C LYS A 147 -15.42 10.53 10.16
N GLU A 148 -16.28 11.53 10.05
CA GLU A 148 -16.21 12.72 10.88
C GLU A 148 -16.35 12.38 12.37
N ARG A 149 -17.30 11.50 12.75
CA ARG A 149 -17.39 10.99 14.13
C ARG A 149 -16.13 10.22 14.54
N ALA A 150 -15.62 9.37 13.65
CA ALA A 150 -14.40 8.61 13.91
C ALA A 150 -13.19 9.54 14.15
N ALA A 151 -13.02 10.59 13.34
CA ALA A 151 -11.97 11.58 13.52
C ALA A 151 -12.05 12.26 14.90
N ARG A 152 -13.23 12.68 15.33
CA ARG A 152 -13.44 13.27 16.67
C ARG A 152 -13.08 12.27 17.79
N LEU A 153 -13.50 11.00 17.66
CA LEU A 153 -13.19 9.96 18.65
C LEU A 153 -11.68 9.68 18.71
N ILE A 154 -11.03 9.55 17.56
CA ILE A 154 -9.57 9.31 17.47
C ILE A 154 -8.83 10.47 18.13
N ARG A 155 -9.15 11.70 17.78
CA ARG A 155 -8.52 12.88 18.38
C ARG A 155 -8.66 12.94 19.90
N ALA A 156 -9.82 12.55 20.42
CA ALA A 156 -10.09 12.52 21.86
C ALA A 156 -9.24 11.48 22.62
N THR A 157 -8.66 10.48 21.95
CA THR A 157 -7.77 9.49 22.61
C THR A 157 -6.34 9.99 22.82
N GLY A 158 -5.91 11.02 22.11
CA GLY A 158 -4.52 11.48 22.08
C GLY A 158 -3.57 10.56 21.28
N LEU A 159 -4.08 9.52 20.59
CA LEU A 159 -3.26 8.70 19.70
C LEU A 159 -2.81 9.50 18.47
N PRO A 160 -1.64 9.18 17.90
CA PRO A 160 -1.24 9.64 16.58
C PRO A 160 -2.34 9.41 15.55
N PHE A 161 -2.77 10.48 14.88
CA PHE A 161 -3.88 10.49 13.94
C PHE A 161 -3.41 10.88 12.54
N GLY A 162 -3.39 9.92 11.62
CA GLY A 162 -3.14 10.15 10.21
C GLY A 162 -4.43 10.24 9.39
N LEU A 163 -4.50 11.18 8.46
CA LEU A 163 -5.51 11.23 7.42
C LEU A 163 -4.90 10.77 6.10
N ASN A 164 -5.51 9.79 5.44
CA ASN A 164 -5.07 9.31 4.12
C ASN A 164 -6.11 9.60 3.04
N VAL A 165 -5.66 10.20 1.95
CA VAL A 165 -6.48 10.48 0.77
C VAL A 165 -5.83 9.86 -0.46
N VAL A 166 -6.53 8.93 -1.11
CA VAL A 166 -6.09 8.39 -2.40
C VAL A 166 -6.53 9.35 -3.50
N LEU A 167 -5.54 9.97 -4.15
CA LEU A 167 -5.76 10.99 -5.17
C LEU A 167 -5.99 10.40 -6.56
N HIS A 168 -6.97 10.94 -7.24
CA HIS A 168 -7.33 10.60 -8.61
C HIS A 168 -8.05 11.79 -9.27
N ARG A 169 -8.43 11.65 -10.55
CA ARG A 169 -9.14 12.70 -11.31
C ARG A 169 -10.29 13.36 -10.53
N GLY A 170 -11.04 12.58 -9.74
CA GLY A 170 -12.26 13.04 -9.09
C GLY A 170 -12.04 13.85 -7.80
N ASN A 171 -10.80 13.96 -7.29
CA ASN A 171 -10.51 14.71 -6.06
C ASN A 171 -9.22 15.54 -6.07
N LEU A 172 -8.41 15.46 -7.13
CA LEU A 172 -7.17 16.24 -7.22
C LEU A 172 -7.40 17.76 -7.18
N ASP A 173 -8.49 18.25 -7.75
CA ASP A 173 -8.80 19.68 -7.72
C ASP A 173 -9.33 20.16 -6.35
N ALA A 174 -9.66 19.21 -5.42
CA ALA A 174 -10.10 19.49 -4.06
C ALA A 174 -8.99 19.34 -3.01
N VAL A 175 -7.71 19.29 -3.41
CA VAL A 175 -6.59 19.10 -2.48
C VAL A 175 -6.52 20.21 -1.43
N ASP A 176 -6.87 21.45 -1.77
CA ASP A 176 -6.92 22.55 -0.81
C ASP A 176 -7.93 22.27 0.32
N ASP A 177 -9.17 21.92 -0.05
CA ASP A 177 -10.24 21.58 0.88
C ASP A 177 -9.93 20.32 1.69
N LEU A 178 -9.26 19.33 1.09
CA LEU A 178 -8.86 18.09 1.75
C LEU A 178 -7.80 18.34 2.83
N ILE A 179 -6.83 19.23 2.59
CA ILE A 179 -5.86 19.63 3.60
C ILE A 179 -6.56 20.41 4.70
N ALA A 180 -7.41 21.39 4.36
CA ALA A 180 -8.19 22.16 5.33
C ALA A 180 -9.07 21.25 6.21
N LEU A 181 -9.69 20.22 5.63
CA LEU A 181 -10.46 19.23 6.36
C LEU A 181 -9.58 18.46 7.36
N GLY A 182 -8.40 17.97 6.93
CA GLY A 182 -7.48 17.26 7.82
C GLY A 182 -6.99 18.12 8.98
N VAL A 183 -6.67 19.39 8.72
CA VAL A 183 -6.32 20.39 9.75
C VAL A 183 -7.50 20.57 10.71
N SER A 184 -8.72 20.75 10.20
CA SER A 184 -9.91 20.96 11.03
C SER A 184 -10.26 19.74 11.89
N TRP A 185 -9.95 18.52 11.43
CA TRP A 185 -10.12 17.29 12.19
C TRP A 185 -8.99 17.03 13.18
N GLY A 186 -7.94 17.86 13.17
CA GLY A 186 -6.78 17.75 14.06
C GLY A 186 -5.90 16.54 13.74
N ALA A 187 -5.75 16.22 12.46
CA ALA A 187 -4.79 15.19 12.05
C ALA A 187 -3.36 15.65 12.31
N ASP A 188 -2.49 14.75 12.79
CA ASP A 188 -1.07 15.00 12.99
C ASP A 188 -0.29 14.82 11.67
N ARG A 189 -0.86 14.05 10.74
CA ARG A 189 -0.30 13.76 9.41
C ARG A 189 -1.41 13.68 8.35
N ILE A 190 -1.18 14.28 7.20
CA ILE A 190 -2.06 14.15 6.03
C ILE A 190 -1.27 13.56 4.87
N GLU A 191 -1.61 12.34 4.47
CA GLU A 191 -1.02 11.66 3.34
C GLU A 191 -1.92 11.80 2.11
N LEU A 192 -1.39 12.48 1.10
CA LEU A 192 -2.00 12.66 -0.22
C LEU A 192 -1.33 11.68 -1.18
N ALA A 193 -1.87 10.45 -1.24
CA ALA A 193 -1.27 9.33 -1.93
C ALA A 193 -1.84 9.17 -3.34
N ASN A 194 -0.97 8.92 -4.32
CA ASN A 194 -1.43 8.63 -5.67
C ASN A 194 -2.11 7.26 -5.77
N THR A 195 -3.16 7.17 -6.61
CA THR A 195 -3.85 5.91 -6.90
C THR A 195 -2.89 4.84 -7.43
N GLN A 196 -2.92 3.66 -6.82
CA GLN A 196 -2.24 2.46 -7.27
C GLN A 196 -3.16 1.73 -8.25
N TYR A 197 -2.77 1.62 -9.52
CA TYR A 197 -3.62 1.05 -10.59
C TYR A 197 -3.57 -0.48 -10.61
N HIS A 198 -4.03 -1.09 -9.51
CA HIS A 198 -4.24 -2.53 -9.34
C HIS A 198 -5.70 -2.81 -8.99
N GLY A 199 -6.16 -4.04 -9.08
CA GLY A 199 -7.52 -4.42 -8.72
C GLY A 199 -8.59 -3.59 -9.46
N TRP A 200 -9.52 -3.00 -8.71
CA TRP A 200 -10.58 -2.15 -9.24
C TRP A 200 -10.06 -0.83 -9.82
N ALA A 201 -9.00 -0.27 -9.23
CA ALA A 201 -8.36 0.92 -9.79
C ALA A 201 -7.81 0.69 -11.19
N ALA A 202 -7.28 -0.51 -11.47
CA ALA A 202 -6.83 -0.87 -12.81
C ALA A 202 -8.00 -0.95 -13.82
N ARG A 203 -9.14 -1.51 -13.42
CA ARG A 203 -10.35 -1.56 -14.25
C ARG A 203 -10.93 -0.18 -14.54
N ASN A 204 -10.85 0.72 -13.56
CA ASN A 204 -11.36 2.08 -13.66
C ASN A 204 -10.31 3.09 -14.09
N ARG A 205 -9.13 2.64 -14.55
CA ARG A 205 -7.97 3.49 -14.83
C ARG A 205 -8.30 4.70 -15.69
N ALA A 206 -9.05 4.51 -16.77
CA ALA A 206 -9.43 5.59 -17.68
C ALA A 206 -10.20 6.73 -17.02
N ALA A 207 -11.05 6.40 -16.02
CA ALA A 207 -11.83 7.37 -15.26
C ALA A 207 -11.03 8.01 -14.12
N LEU A 208 -10.01 7.31 -13.60
CA LEU A 208 -9.22 7.74 -12.43
C LEU A 208 -7.96 8.52 -12.79
N LEU A 209 -7.40 8.32 -14.00
CA LEU A 209 -6.21 9.04 -14.43
C LEU A 209 -6.42 10.54 -14.37
N PRO A 210 -5.48 11.30 -13.77
CA PRO A 210 -5.54 12.76 -13.73
C PRO A 210 -5.68 13.39 -15.11
N LEU A 211 -6.34 14.52 -15.15
CA LEU A 211 -6.35 15.39 -16.33
C LEU A 211 -5.02 16.18 -16.40
N PRO A 212 -4.62 16.65 -17.60
CA PRO A 212 -3.47 17.53 -17.73
C PRO A 212 -3.54 18.71 -16.77
N GLY A 213 -2.45 19.00 -16.09
CA GLY A 213 -2.34 20.11 -15.14
C GLY A 213 -2.96 19.88 -13.74
N GLN A 214 -3.78 18.85 -13.53
CA GLN A 214 -4.36 18.61 -12.17
C GLN A 214 -3.27 18.31 -11.14
N VAL A 215 -2.29 17.47 -11.49
CA VAL A 215 -1.22 17.08 -10.56
C VAL A 215 -0.33 18.26 -10.20
N GLU A 216 0.01 19.09 -11.19
CA GLU A 216 0.82 20.29 -10.98
C GLU A 216 0.10 21.31 -10.10
N ARG A 217 -1.21 21.55 -10.32
CA ARG A 217 -2.02 22.42 -9.46
C ARG A 217 -2.10 21.89 -8.05
N ALA A 218 -2.39 20.59 -7.87
CA ALA A 218 -2.44 19.95 -6.57
C ALA A 218 -1.08 20.03 -5.83
N ARG A 219 0.03 19.77 -6.54
CA ARG A 219 1.38 19.92 -6.01
C ARG A 219 1.67 21.34 -5.56
N ALA A 220 1.33 22.33 -6.38
CA ALA A 220 1.49 23.74 -6.03
C ALA A 220 0.70 24.11 -4.76
N THR A 221 -0.52 23.57 -4.62
CA THR A 221 -1.34 23.72 -3.41
C THR A 221 -0.66 23.12 -2.19
N VAL A 222 -0.16 21.90 -2.26
CA VAL A 222 0.57 21.26 -1.15
C VAL A 222 1.80 22.07 -0.73
N LEU A 223 2.56 22.60 -1.71
CA LEU A 223 3.73 23.44 -1.40
C LEU A 223 3.33 24.71 -0.64
N ARG A 224 2.27 25.42 -1.09
CA ARG A 224 1.75 26.60 -0.37
C ARG A 224 1.31 26.29 1.06
N TRP A 225 0.70 25.10 1.29
CA TRP A 225 0.32 24.69 2.65
C TRP A 225 1.55 24.40 3.51
N ARG A 226 2.57 23.73 2.99
CA ARG A 226 3.83 23.46 3.70
C ARG A 226 4.59 24.73 4.11
N GLU A 227 4.45 25.81 3.36
CA GLU A 227 5.03 27.12 3.71
C GLU A 227 4.29 27.82 4.87
N ARG A 228 3.08 27.41 5.19
CA ARG A 228 2.19 28.07 6.15
C ARG A 228 1.98 27.28 7.44
N LEU A 229 2.21 25.98 7.39
CA LEU A 229 1.93 25.07 8.48
C LEU A 229 3.19 24.29 8.87
N ASP A 230 3.50 24.34 10.16
CA ASP A 230 4.47 23.43 10.77
C ASP A 230 3.82 22.06 11.03
N GLU A 231 2.55 22.03 11.40
CA GLU A 231 1.70 20.85 11.59
C GLU A 231 0.32 21.04 10.93
N PRO A 232 -0.31 19.99 10.39
CA PRO A 232 0.14 18.59 10.31
C PRO A 232 1.28 18.37 9.29
N GLU A 233 2.01 17.23 9.45
CA GLU A 233 2.95 16.77 8.42
C GLU A 233 2.19 16.47 7.11
N LEU A 234 2.52 17.15 6.02
CA LEU A 234 1.93 16.91 4.71
C LEU A 234 2.83 15.99 3.88
N ILE A 235 2.37 14.78 3.62
CA ILE A 235 3.05 13.83 2.74
C ILE A 235 2.40 13.87 1.36
N TRP A 236 3.20 14.21 0.35
CA TRP A 236 2.79 14.17 -1.04
C TRP A 236 3.47 13.01 -1.76
N VAL A 237 2.69 12.01 -2.17
CA VAL A 237 3.15 10.88 -2.97
C VAL A 237 2.79 11.16 -4.43
N ALA A 238 3.73 11.73 -5.17
CA ALA A 238 3.52 12.07 -6.59
C ALA A 238 3.23 10.83 -7.45
N PRO A 239 2.42 10.95 -8.51
CA PRO A 239 2.23 9.88 -9.49
C PRO A 239 3.52 9.70 -10.29
N ASP A 240 4.19 8.55 -10.17
CA ASP A 240 5.40 8.23 -10.93
C ASP A 240 5.17 8.22 -12.44
N LEU A 241 4.00 7.75 -12.87
CA LEU A 241 3.56 7.76 -14.28
C LEU A 241 3.62 9.14 -14.95
N LEU A 242 3.63 10.24 -14.17
CA LEU A 242 3.62 11.60 -14.66
C LEU A 242 4.93 12.34 -14.44
N THR A 243 5.87 11.77 -13.67
CA THR A 243 7.15 12.40 -13.33
C THR A 243 8.28 12.05 -14.30
N GLY A 244 8.11 11.01 -15.12
CA GLY A 244 9.16 10.47 -15.98
C GLY A 244 10.32 9.84 -15.22
N THR A 245 10.13 9.58 -13.93
CA THR A 245 11.10 8.93 -13.04
C THR A 245 10.40 7.78 -12.33
N ALA A 246 10.91 6.57 -12.49
CA ALA A 246 10.39 5.42 -11.79
C ALA A 246 10.69 5.53 -10.29
N LYS A 247 9.72 5.16 -9.45
CA LYS A 247 9.91 5.07 -8.00
C LYS A 247 10.53 3.74 -7.62
N PRO A 248 11.41 3.72 -6.62
CA PRO A 248 11.91 2.46 -6.09
C PRO A 248 10.76 1.62 -5.54
N CYS A 249 10.69 0.35 -5.93
CA CYS A 249 9.67 -0.58 -5.46
C CYS A 249 9.87 -0.86 -3.97
N MET A 250 9.21 -0.12 -3.08
CA MET A 250 9.37 -0.25 -1.62
C MET A 250 10.85 -0.25 -1.18
N GLY A 251 11.66 0.67 -1.70
CA GLY A 251 13.10 0.71 -1.45
C GLY A 251 13.90 -0.46 -2.05
N GLY A 252 13.30 -1.20 -2.95
CA GLY A 252 13.74 -2.45 -3.55
C GLY A 252 12.77 -3.60 -3.26
N TRP A 253 12.66 -4.54 -4.17
CA TRP A 253 11.79 -5.71 -4.05
C TRP A 253 12.10 -6.54 -2.81
N GLY A 254 11.09 -6.76 -1.94
CA GLY A 254 11.25 -7.57 -0.73
C GLY A 254 12.33 -7.07 0.23
N ARG A 255 12.52 -5.74 0.38
CA ARG A 255 13.57 -5.16 1.24
C ARG A 255 13.06 -4.49 2.51
N ILE A 256 11.93 -3.80 2.46
CA ILE A 256 11.51 -2.97 3.59
C ILE A 256 10.31 -3.57 4.31
N SER A 257 9.38 -4.17 3.56
CA SER A 257 8.12 -4.63 4.13
C SER A 257 7.65 -5.93 3.49
N LEU A 258 6.73 -6.57 4.18
CA LEU A 258 5.97 -7.69 3.66
C LEU A 258 4.47 -7.47 3.91
N THR A 259 3.66 -8.13 3.11
CA THR A 259 2.21 -8.14 3.25
C THR A 259 1.75 -9.57 3.52
N VAL A 260 0.89 -9.76 4.51
CA VAL A 260 0.18 -11.02 4.72
C VAL A 260 -1.29 -10.78 4.39
N THR A 261 -1.80 -11.53 3.42
CA THR A 261 -3.19 -11.45 2.96
C THR A 261 -4.13 -12.20 3.92
N PRO A 262 -5.45 -12.01 3.83
CA PRO A 262 -6.38 -12.65 4.75
C PRO A 262 -6.30 -14.18 4.82
N ASP A 263 -5.92 -14.85 3.74
CA ASP A 263 -5.76 -16.31 3.67
C ASP A 263 -4.35 -16.81 4.06
N GLY A 264 -3.47 -15.88 4.48
CA GLY A 264 -2.12 -16.19 4.91
C GLY A 264 -1.05 -16.21 3.81
N THR A 265 -1.40 -15.84 2.57
CA THR A 265 -0.41 -15.67 1.51
C THR A 265 0.52 -14.50 1.82
N VAL A 266 1.83 -14.68 1.64
CA VAL A 266 2.84 -13.66 1.96
C VAL A 266 3.41 -13.04 0.68
N LEU A 267 3.33 -11.73 0.59
CA LEU A 267 3.72 -10.96 -0.60
C LEU A 267 4.77 -9.90 -0.25
N PRO A 268 5.73 -9.60 -1.15
CA PRO A 268 6.67 -8.48 -0.97
C PRO A 268 6.00 -7.10 -1.10
N CYS A 269 4.83 -7.03 -1.72
CA CYS A 269 3.91 -5.88 -1.69
C CYS A 269 2.49 -6.34 -2.10
N PRO A 270 1.41 -5.61 -1.75
CA PRO A 270 0.04 -6.03 -2.07
C PRO A 270 -0.19 -6.31 -3.57
N ALA A 271 0.45 -5.52 -4.45
CA ALA A 271 0.30 -5.65 -5.88
C ALA A 271 1.00 -6.88 -6.48
N ALA A 272 1.90 -7.52 -5.73
CA ALA A 272 2.69 -8.66 -6.23
C ALA A 272 1.83 -9.89 -6.56
N ALA A 273 0.66 -10.01 -5.96
CA ALA A 273 -0.32 -11.06 -6.31
C ALA A 273 -0.75 -11.04 -7.79
N THR A 274 -0.52 -9.92 -8.50
CA THR A 274 -0.86 -9.80 -9.93
C THR A 274 0.21 -10.39 -10.87
N LEU A 275 1.38 -10.77 -10.34
CA LEU A 275 2.47 -11.30 -11.15
C LEU A 275 2.31 -12.81 -11.36
N PRO A 276 2.19 -13.29 -12.61
CA PRO A 276 2.10 -14.71 -12.89
C PRO A 276 3.43 -15.42 -12.57
N GLY A 277 3.33 -16.65 -12.08
CA GLY A 277 4.50 -17.49 -11.77
C GLY A 277 5.34 -16.99 -10.59
N LEU A 278 4.82 -16.06 -9.79
CA LEU A 278 5.49 -15.63 -8.56
C LEU A 278 5.41 -16.68 -7.46
N ASP A 279 4.31 -17.45 -7.44
CA ASP A 279 4.02 -18.54 -6.50
C ASP A 279 4.32 -18.14 -5.03
N PRO A 280 3.62 -17.12 -4.52
CA PRO A 280 3.89 -16.61 -3.19
C PRO A 280 3.54 -17.67 -2.12
N PRO A 281 4.43 -17.88 -1.11
CA PRO A 281 4.20 -18.87 -0.06
C PRO A 281 3.13 -18.43 0.93
N ASN A 282 2.64 -19.39 1.74
CA ASN A 282 1.62 -19.17 2.75
C ASN A 282 2.18 -19.43 4.16
N VAL A 283 1.76 -18.63 5.15
CA VAL A 283 2.18 -18.78 6.56
C VAL A 283 1.71 -20.09 7.21
N ARG A 284 0.69 -20.76 6.65
CA ARG A 284 0.25 -22.09 7.07
C ARG A 284 1.20 -23.20 6.67
N GLU A 285 2.08 -22.94 5.69
CA GLU A 285 2.98 -23.93 5.09
C GLU A 285 4.44 -23.70 5.44
N ARG A 286 4.82 -22.44 5.67
CA ARG A 286 6.21 -22.03 5.88
C ARG A 286 6.32 -20.93 6.92
N GLU A 287 7.37 -20.99 7.72
CA GLU A 287 7.72 -19.94 8.68
C GLU A 287 8.04 -18.62 7.99
N LEU A 288 7.65 -17.50 8.60
CA LEU A 288 7.82 -16.16 8.03
C LEU A 288 9.30 -15.81 7.76
N ALA A 289 10.22 -16.28 8.63
CA ALA A 289 11.65 -16.08 8.44
C ALA A 289 12.19 -16.79 7.19
N TRP A 290 11.74 -18.03 6.95
CA TRP A 290 12.06 -18.75 5.73
C TRP A 290 11.48 -18.06 4.49
N ILE A 291 10.20 -17.63 4.58
CA ILE A 291 9.53 -16.91 3.50
C ILE A 291 10.32 -15.67 3.09
N TRP A 292 10.73 -14.87 4.08
CA TRP A 292 11.48 -13.65 3.85
C TRP A 292 12.86 -13.89 3.22
N ARG A 293 13.57 -14.91 3.67
CA ARG A 293 14.97 -15.13 3.28
C ARG A 293 15.12 -16.00 2.04
N GLU A 294 14.33 -17.08 1.95
CA GLU A 294 14.58 -18.18 1.03
C GLU A 294 13.56 -18.26 -0.11
N SER A 295 12.35 -17.69 0.04
CA SER A 295 11.31 -17.93 -0.95
C SER A 295 11.66 -17.31 -2.30
N LYS A 296 11.30 -18.02 -3.37
CA LYS A 296 11.46 -17.55 -4.75
C LYS A 296 10.71 -16.23 -4.98
N ALA A 297 9.54 -16.06 -4.37
CA ALA A 297 8.73 -14.86 -4.52
C ALA A 297 9.45 -13.60 -4.01
N PHE A 298 10.10 -13.68 -2.84
CA PHE A 298 10.85 -12.55 -2.29
C PHE A 298 12.20 -12.34 -2.98
N ASN A 299 12.82 -13.41 -3.49
CA ASN A 299 14.11 -13.32 -4.17
C ASN A 299 14.02 -13.02 -5.67
N ALA A 300 12.81 -13.03 -6.28
CA ALA A 300 12.61 -12.88 -7.72
C ALA A 300 13.25 -11.61 -8.32
N TYR A 301 13.27 -10.52 -7.57
CA TYR A 301 13.80 -9.23 -8.02
C TYR A 301 14.67 -8.54 -6.96
N ARG A 302 15.25 -9.29 -6.02
CA ARG A 302 16.29 -8.79 -5.11
C ARG A 302 17.61 -8.63 -5.87
N GLY A 303 18.41 -7.62 -5.50
CA GLY A 303 19.68 -7.33 -6.17
C GLY A 303 19.51 -6.81 -7.59
N GLU A 304 20.56 -6.94 -8.40
CA GLU A 304 20.65 -6.37 -9.75
C GLU A 304 20.72 -7.43 -10.86
N SER A 305 21.00 -8.69 -10.53
CA SER A 305 21.27 -9.76 -11.50
C SER A 305 20.11 -10.06 -12.45
N TRP A 306 18.87 -9.80 -12.02
CA TRP A 306 17.66 -9.98 -12.82
C TRP A 306 17.44 -8.86 -13.85
N MET A 307 18.12 -7.71 -13.68
CA MET A 307 17.91 -6.51 -14.50
C MET A 307 18.38 -6.73 -15.95
N ARG A 308 17.62 -6.17 -16.89
CA ARG A 308 17.94 -6.08 -18.31
C ARG A 308 18.32 -4.66 -18.67
N GLU A 309 18.88 -4.46 -19.86
CA GLU A 309 19.07 -3.11 -20.39
C GLU A 309 17.71 -2.42 -20.62
N PRO A 310 17.63 -1.10 -20.40
CA PRO A 310 18.71 -0.17 -20.02
C PRO A 310 19.01 -0.13 -18.51
N CYS A 311 18.24 -0.79 -17.63
CA CYS A 311 18.42 -0.72 -16.17
C CYS A 311 19.80 -1.27 -15.72
N ARG A 312 20.28 -2.36 -16.34
CA ARG A 312 21.57 -2.97 -15.98
C ARG A 312 22.75 -1.99 -16.10
N GLY A 313 22.78 -1.20 -17.16
CA GLY A 313 23.80 -0.18 -17.41
C GLY A 313 23.50 1.19 -16.77
N CYS A 314 22.35 1.37 -16.08
CA CYS A 314 21.93 2.66 -15.56
C CYS A 314 22.63 3.01 -14.24
N ALA A 315 23.08 4.27 -14.12
CA ALA A 315 23.65 4.76 -12.87
C ALA A 315 22.66 4.78 -11.69
N LEU A 316 21.35 4.82 -11.96
CA LEU A 316 20.29 4.85 -10.96
C LEU A 316 19.81 3.46 -10.53
N ARG A 317 20.39 2.36 -11.06
CA ARG A 317 19.93 0.99 -10.80
C ARG A 317 19.88 0.61 -9.31
N THR A 318 20.79 1.17 -8.51
CA THR A 318 20.85 0.95 -7.05
C THR A 318 19.95 1.91 -6.25
N THR A 319 19.33 2.88 -6.92
CA THR A 319 18.45 3.89 -6.31
C THR A 319 16.99 3.62 -6.62
N ASP A 320 16.65 3.42 -7.90
CA ASP A 320 15.28 3.17 -8.34
C ASP A 320 14.93 1.68 -8.49
N PHE A 321 15.95 0.81 -8.45
CA PHE A 321 15.80 -0.66 -8.59
C PHE A 321 14.98 -1.06 -9.82
N GLY A 322 15.07 -0.30 -10.91
CA GLY A 322 14.32 -0.51 -12.13
C GLY A 322 12.83 -0.18 -12.05
N GLY A 323 12.37 0.44 -10.94
CA GLY A 323 10.98 0.84 -10.71
C GLY A 323 10.06 -0.27 -10.21
N CYS A 324 8.75 -0.09 -10.35
CA CYS A 324 7.73 -1.03 -9.87
C CYS A 324 7.58 -2.25 -10.80
N ARG A 325 7.83 -3.46 -10.30
CA ARG A 325 7.73 -4.70 -11.08
C ARG A 325 6.30 -5.03 -11.50
N CYS A 326 5.33 -4.76 -10.60
CA CYS A 326 3.91 -4.98 -10.88
C CYS A 326 3.40 -4.02 -11.96
N GLN A 327 3.85 -2.77 -11.97
CA GLN A 327 3.53 -1.78 -13.01
C GLN A 327 4.22 -2.13 -14.33
N ALA A 328 5.48 -2.55 -14.30
CA ALA A 328 6.17 -3.03 -15.49
C ALA A 328 5.41 -4.17 -16.14
N TYR A 329 5.00 -5.19 -15.35
CA TYR A 329 4.16 -6.28 -15.85
C TYR A 329 2.82 -5.80 -16.40
N ALA A 330 2.10 -4.99 -15.65
CA ALA A 330 0.76 -4.54 -16.05
C ALA A 330 0.75 -3.76 -17.38
N LEU A 331 1.85 -3.06 -17.69
CA LEU A 331 1.96 -2.23 -18.91
C LEU A 331 2.66 -2.94 -20.06
N THR A 332 3.56 -3.88 -19.79
CA THR A 332 4.43 -4.50 -20.82
C THR A 332 4.26 -6.00 -20.96
N GLY A 333 3.54 -6.66 -20.03
CA GLY A 333 3.41 -8.13 -19.99
C GLY A 333 4.64 -8.86 -19.41
N ASP A 334 5.73 -8.15 -19.03
CA ASP A 334 6.91 -8.76 -18.42
C ASP A 334 7.43 -7.88 -17.26
N ALA A 335 7.46 -8.44 -16.06
CA ALA A 335 7.92 -7.75 -14.85
C ALA A 335 9.44 -7.46 -14.84
N ARG A 336 10.23 -8.06 -15.73
CA ARG A 336 11.67 -7.79 -15.90
C ARG A 336 11.97 -6.58 -16.77
N ASN A 337 10.99 -6.06 -17.50
CA ASN A 337 11.15 -4.86 -18.28
C ASN A 337 11.36 -3.64 -17.39
N THR A 338 12.07 -2.63 -17.90
CA THR A 338 12.16 -1.33 -17.23
C THR A 338 10.76 -0.79 -17.01
N ASP A 339 10.49 -0.29 -15.81
CA ASP A 339 9.21 0.34 -15.50
C ASP A 339 8.92 1.47 -16.51
N PRO A 340 7.79 1.43 -17.22
CA PRO A 340 7.44 2.47 -18.19
C PRO A 340 7.35 3.90 -17.61
N ALA A 341 7.20 4.06 -16.28
CA ALA A 341 7.30 5.37 -15.65
C ALA A 341 8.68 6.03 -15.86
N CYS A 342 9.74 5.24 -16.02
CA CYS A 342 11.06 5.75 -16.36
C CYS A 342 11.10 6.27 -17.80
N ARG A 343 11.56 7.52 -17.99
CA ARG A 343 11.71 8.14 -19.34
C ARG A 343 12.66 7.39 -20.26
N HIS A 344 13.58 6.60 -19.70
CA HIS A 344 14.54 5.78 -20.45
C HIS A 344 13.98 4.39 -20.80
N ALA A 345 12.78 4.05 -20.34
CA ALA A 345 12.17 2.77 -20.68
C ALA A 345 11.78 2.72 -22.16
N PRO A 346 12.12 1.66 -22.90
CA PRO A 346 11.65 1.48 -24.29
C PRO A 346 10.11 1.55 -24.39
N ALA A 347 9.41 1.15 -23.35
CA ALA A 347 7.96 1.13 -23.24
C ALA A 347 7.37 2.41 -22.60
N HIS A 348 8.14 3.50 -22.45
CA HIS A 348 7.65 4.75 -21.84
C HIS A 348 6.41 5.32 -22.55
N HIS A 349 6.28 5.09 -23.85
CA HIS A 349 5.11 5.48 -24.66
C HIS A 349 3.79 4.80 -24.23
N LEU A 350 3.85 3.71 -23.44
CA LEU A 350 2.66 3.03 -22.87
C LEU A 350 2.11 3.74 -21.64
N VAL A 351 2.86 4.69 -21.07
CA VAL A 351 2.34 5.53 -19.99
C VAL A 351 1.25 6.42 -20.57
N PRO A 352 -0.03 6.24 -20.18
CA PRO A 352 -1.11 6.93 -20.85
C PRO A 352 -1.12 8.40 -20.47
N LEU A 353 -0.70 9.20 -21.41
CA LEU A 353 -0.92 10.65 -21.41
C LEU A 353 -2.28 11.00 -22.05
N ARG A 354 -3.10 10.01 -22.48
CA ARG A 354 -4.32 10.22 -23.25
C ARG A 354 -5.60 9.78 -22.54
N ARG A 355 -6.58 10.63 -22.69
CA ARG A 355 -7.92 10.71 -22.13
C ARG A 355 -8.88 9.70 -22.75
N THR A 356 -9.68 8.99 -21.90
CA THR A 356 -11.01 8.52 -22.26
C THR A 356 -11.99 8.99 -21.20
N SER A 357 -13.20 9.37 -21.64
CA SER A 357 -14.25 10.01 -20.81
C SER A 357 -15.19 8.99 -20.16
N ALA A 358 -14.68 7.90 -19.60
CA ALA A 358 -15.50 6.90 -18.91
C ALA A 358 -15.70 7.26 -17.43
N ALA A 359 -16.90 7.04 -16.90
CA ALA A 359 -17.18 7.11 -15.46
C ALA A 359 -16.61 5.88 -14.76
N ALA A 360 -16.09 6.05 -13.53
CA ALA A 360 -15.60 4.93 -12.74
C ALA A 360 -16.76 4.09 -12.20
N ALA A 361 -16.68 2.77 -12.36
CA ALA A 361 -17.62 1.83 -11.74
C ALA A 361 -17.24 1.59 -10.27
N HIS A 362 -18.24 1.36 -9.43
CA HIS A 362 -18.03 0.94 -8.05
C HIS A 362 -17.60 -0.53 -7.99
N ARG A 363 -16.85 -0.87 -6.93
CA ARG A 363 -16.53 -2.25 -6.62
C ARG A 363 -17.83 -3.00 -6.28
N GLU A 364 -18.07 -4.15 -6.92
CA GLU A 364 -19.15 -5.04 -6.54
C GLU A 364 -18.94 -5.51 -5.09
N GLY A 365 -20.03 -5.50 -4.31
CA GLY A 365 -19.97 -5.96 -2.93
C GLY A 365 -19.61 -7.44 -2.91
N GLY A 366 -18.49 -7.78 -2.25
CA GLY A 366 -18.20 -9.17 -1.91
C GLY A 366 -19.15 -9.66 -0.80
N PRO A 367 -19.36 -10.98 -0.67
CA PRO A 367 -20.18 -11.55 0.38
C PRO A 367 -19.63 -11.30 1.78
#